data_ec263ea62d58bc964836736e30036cd8
#
_entry.id   ec263ea62d58bc964836736e30036cd8
#
_cell.length_a   1.000
_cell.length_b   1.000
_cell.length_c   1.000
_cell.angle_alpha   90.00
_cell.angle_beta   90.00
_cell.angle_gamma   90.00
#
_symmetry.space_group_name_H-M   'P 1'
#
loop_
_entity.id
_entity.type
_entity.pdbx_description
1 polymer ?
#
loop_
_entity_poly.entity_id
_entity_poly.type
_entity_poly.pdbx_seq_one_letter_code
_entity_poly.pdbx_strand_id
1 'polypeptide(L)'
;MTGKTVLIVDDEAAIREMIAVALEMADYDYLEAADAREAHALIVDKQPDLILLDWMLPGTSGVELARRLKREEATADIPIIMLTAKVEEDNKIQGLEAGADDYITKPFSPRELVARLKAVLRRATPPGVDSPIEVNGLTLDPIGHRVTSAEGALTMGPTEYRLLQFFMTHQERVYTRSQLLDQVWGGNVYVEERTVDVHIRRLRKALGDKYDHLIQTVRGTGYRFSTRAV
;
A
#
# COMPACT_ATOMS: atom_id res chain seq x y z
N MET A 1 -0.69 -17.74 10.87
CA MET A 1 -1.59 -16.56 10.72
C MET A 1 -0.78 -15.46 10.07
N THR A 2 -1.17 -14.97 8.90
CA THR A 2 -0.43 -13.92 8.17
C THR A 2 -0.54 -12.55 8.85
N GLY A 3 -1.48 -12.38 9.78
CA GLY A 3 -1.78 -11.11 10.45
C GLY A 3 -2.28 -10.01 9.49
N LYS A 4 -2.59 -10.36 8.23
CA LYS A 4 -3.12 -9.42 7.23
C LYS A 4 -4.63 -9.53 7.15
N THR A 5 -5.30 -8.38 7.17
CA THR A 5 -6.76 -8.25 7.16
C THR A 5 -7.26 -7.83 5.78
N VAL A 6 -8.21 -8.57 5.23
CA VAL A 6 -8.85 -8.30 3.93
C VAL A 6 -10.28 -7.84 4.17
N LEU A 7 -10.67 -6.69 3.62
CA LEU A 7 -12.07 -6.25 3.63
C LEU A 7 -12.79 -6.77 2.39
N ILE A 8 -13.90 -7.47 2.59
CA ILE A 8 -14.81 -7.97 1.55
C ILE A 8 -15.99 -7.00 1.46
N VAL A 9 -16.20 -6.41 0.30
CA VAL A 9 -17.31 -5.48 0.04
C VAL A 9 -18.13 -6.00 -1.13
N ASP A 10 -19.28 -6.58 -0.83
CA ASP A 10 -20.21 -7.17 -1.81
C ASP A 10 -21.61 -7.19 -1.19
N ASP A 11 -22.67 -6.86 -1.91
CA ASP A 11 -24.03 -6.86 -1.38
C ASP A 11 -24.60 -8.28 -1.24
N GLU A 12 -24.09 -9.24 -2.03
CA GLU A 12 -24.50 -10.63 -1.99
C GLU A 12 -23.84 -11.40 -0.83
N ALA A 13 -24.60 -11.73 0.22
CA ALA A 13 -24.10 -12.45 1.39
C ALA A 13 -23.44 -13.80 1.03
N ALA A 14 -23.98 -14.53 0.05
CA ALA A 14 -23.42 -15.81 -0.39
C ALA A 14 -22.01 -15.66 -1.00
N ILE A 15 -21.74 -14.55 -1.68
CA ILE A 15 -20.41 -14.26 -2.24
C ILE A 15 -19.45 -13.90 -1.12
N ARG A 16 -19.88 -13.06 -0.16
CA ARG A 16 -19.04 -12.74 1.00
C ARG A 16 -18.65 -13.98 1.78
N GLU A 17 -19.62 -14.86 2.08
CA GLU A 17 -19.37 -16.14 2.79
C GLU A 17 -18.40 -17.05 2.03
N MET A 18 -18.55 -17.19 0.71
CA MET A 18 -17.61 -17.97 -0.11
C MET A 18 -16.19 -17.39 -0.06
N ILE A 19 -16.06 -16.07 -0.13
CA ILE A 19 -14.76 -15.38 -0.06
C ILE A 19 -14.17 -15.54 1.34
N ALA A 20 -14.97 -15.35 2.40
CA ALA A 20 -14.54 -15.50 3.79
C ALA A 20 -13.93 -16.87 4.06
N VAL A 21 -14.61 -17.95 3.63
CA VAL A 21 -14.07 -19.32 3.73
C VAL A 21 -12.75 -19.47 2.99
N ALA A 22 -12.62 -18.87 1.79
CA ALA A 22 -11.38 -18.95 1.03
C ALA A 22 -10.21 -18.21 1.71
N LEU A 23 -10.49 -17.08 2.36
CA LEU A 23 -9.52 -16.30 3.12
C LEU A 23 -9.08 -17.02 4.39
N GLU A 24 -10.02 -17.59 5.14
CA GLU A 24 -9.72 -18.42 6.33
C GLU A 24 -8.80 -19.60 5.98
N MET A 25 -9.11 -20.33 4.90
CA MET A 25 -8.29 -21.45 4.43
C MET A 25 -6.88 -21.00 3.97
N ALA A 26 -6.70 -19.72 3.69
CA ALA A 26 -5.43 -19.13 3.26
C ALA A 26 -4.70 -18.37 4.40
N ASP A 27 -5.20 -18.47 5.65
CA ASP A 27 -4.68 -17.83 6.86
C ASP A 27 -4.74 -16.29 6.84
N TYR A 28 -5.78 -15.69 6.22
CA TYR A 28 -6.07 -14.26 6.28
C TYR A 28 -7.20 -13.97 7.26
N ASP A 29 -7.06 -12.88 8.00
CA ASP A 29 -8.18 -12.27 8.72
C ASP A 29 -9.07 -11.51 7.74
N TYR A 30 -10.37 -11.39 8.03
CA TYR A 30 -11.27 -10.66 7.14
C TYR A 30 -12.29 -9.80 7.89
N LEU A 31 -12.80 -8.81 7.18
CA LEU A 31 -13.93 -7.97 7.54
C LEU A 31 -14.94 -8.01 6.39
N GLU A 32 -16.21 -7.81 6.70
CA GLU A 32 -17.28 -7.79 5.71
C GLU A 32 -18.05 -6.47 5.73
N ALA A 33 -18.46 -6.01 4.54
CA ALA A 33 -19.36 -4.89 4.35
C ALA A 33 -20.35 -5.20 3.22
N ALA A 34 -21.61 -4.84 3.40
CA ALA A 34 -22.65 -5.04 2.40
C ALA A 34 -22.88 -3.82 1.49
N ASP A 35 -22.36 -2.67 1.84
CA ASP A 35 -22.49 -1.45 1.07
C ASP A 35 -21.26 -0.53 1.22
N ALA A 36 -21.20 0.51 0.39
CA ALA A 36 -20.09 1.45 0.36
C ALA A 36 -19.94 2.27 1.65
N ARG A 37 -21.02 2.52 2.39
CA ARG A 37 -21.00 3.29 3.64
C ARG A 37 -20.38 2.48 4.77
N GLU A 38 -20.81 1.23 4.92
CA GLU A 38 -20.26 0.29 5.89
C GLU A 38 -18.77 0.04 5.59
N ALA A 39 -18.44 -0.21 4.31
CA ALA A 39 -17.08 -0.39 3.85
C ALA A 39 -16.19 0.80 4.23
N HIS A 40 -16.62 2.04 3.95
CA HIS A 40 -15.85 3.24 4.28
C HIS A 40 -15.60 3.37 5.78
N ALA A 41 -16.62 3.10 6.61
CA ALA A 41 -16.47 3.15 8.07
C ALA A 41 -15.43 2.14 8.57
N LEU A 42 -15.48 0.89 8.07
CA LEU A 42 -14.51 -0.15 8.40
C LEU A 42 -13.10 0.17 7.91
N ILE A 43 -12.96 0.76 6.72
CA ILE A 43 -11.66 1.15 6.16
C ILE A 43 -10.99 2.19 7.05
N VAL A 44 -11.73 3.22 7.47
CA VAL A 44 -11.19 4.29 8.32
C VAL A 44 -10.83 3.78 9.71
N ASP A 45 -11.66 2.90 10.31
CA ASP A 45 -11.46 2.39 11.67
C ASP A 45 -10.40 1.28 11.75
N LYS A 46 -10.40 0.34 10.80
CA LYS A 46 -9.60 -0.90 10.86
C LYS A 46 -8.39 -0.91 9.93
N GLN A 47 -8.35 -0.04 8.92
CA GLN A 47 -7.26 0.05 7.94
C GLN A 47 -6.83 -1.32 7.38
N PRO A 48 -7.68 -2.02 6.62
CA PRO A 48 -7.37 -3.33 6.08
C PRO A 48 -6.17 -3.28 5.12
N ASP A 49 -5.45 -4.40 5.01
CA ASP A 49 -4.29 -4.53 4.11
C ASP A 49 -4.68 -4.62 2.63
N LEU A 50 -5.94 -4.98 2.33
CA LEU A 50 -6.47 -5.09 0.98
C LEU A 50 -7.98 -5.02 1.01
N ILE A 51 -8.57 -4.48 -0.06
CA ILE A 51 -10.02 -4.41 -0.27
C ILE A 51 -10.40 -5.25 -1.49
N LEU A 52 -11.31 -6.22 -1.31
CA LEU A 52 -12.05 -6.88 -2.38
C LEU A 52 -13.37 -6.12 -2.55
N LEU A 53 -13.58 -5.50 -3.69
CA LEU A 53 -14.66 -4.54 -3.88
C LEU A 53 -15.54 -4.91 -5.08
N ASP A 54 -16.81 -5.20 -4.83
CA ASP A 54 -17.75 -5.41 -5.93
C ASP A 54 -17.97 -4.12 -6.72
N TRP A 55 -18.04 -4.29 -8.02
CA TRP A 55 -18.33 -3.20 -8.96
C TRP A 55 -19.74 -2.63 -8.75
N MET A 56 -20.71 -3.51 -8.54
CA MET A 56 -22.14 -3.20 -8.49
C MET A 56 -22.67 -3.19 -7.05
N LEU A 57 -22.37 -2.12 -6.31
CA LEU A 57 -22.93 -1.94 -4.98
C LEU A 57 -24.22 -1.10 -5.02
N PRO A 58 -25.16 -1.32 -4.09
CA PRO A 58 -26.36 -0.51 -3.98
C PRO A 58 -26.00 0.93 -3.55
N GLY A 59 -26.61 1.90 -4.22
CA GLY A 59 -26.41 3.33 -3.93
C GLY A 59 -25.16 3.89 -4.56
N THR A 60 -24.01 3.78 -3.91
CA THR A 60 -22.72 4.23 -4.44
C THR A 60 -22.00 3.06 -5.09
N SER A 61 -21.63 3.17 -6.36
CA SER A 61 -20.91 2.10 -7.07
C SER A 61 -19.53 1.83 -6.47
N GLY A 62 -19.05 0.58 -6.61
CA GLY A 62 -17.69 0.24 -6.15
C GLY A 62 -16.60 1.08 -6.81
N VAL A 63 -16.80 1.48 -8.07
CA VAL A 63 -15.86 2.36 -8.80
C VAL A 63 -15.79 3.76 -8.17
N GLU A 64 -16.93 4.31 -7.75
CA GLU A 64 -16.96 5.61 -7.06
C GLU A 64 -16.29 5.52 -5.69
N LEU A 65 -16.54 4.43 -4.96
CA LEU A 65 -15.86 4.18 -3.68
C LEU A 65 -14.34 4.05 -3.89
N ALA A 66 -13.89 3.28 -4.88
CA ALA A 66 -12.46 3.14 -5.19
C ALA A 66 -11.81 4.49 -5.51
N ARG A 67 -12.43 5.30 -6.38
CA ARG A 67 -11.95 6.66 -6.71
C ARG A 67 -11.85 7.57 -5.48
N ARG A 68 -12.82 7.48 -4.58
CA ARG A 68 -12.82 8.24 -3.34
C ARG A 68 -11.66 7.81 -2.43
N LEU A 69 -11.52 6.50 -2.19
CA LEU A 69 -10.45 5.95 -1.35
C LEU A 69 -9.05 6.32 -1.87
N LYS A 70 -8.85 6.27 -3.19
CA LYS A 70 -7.57 6.63 -3.81
C LYS A 70 -7.26 8.14 -3.78
N ARG A 71 -8.24 9.01 -3.48
CA ARG A 71 -8.04 10.45 -3.29
C ARG A 71 -7.79 10.85 -1.83
N GLU A 72 -8.19 10.03 -0.88
CA GLU A 72 -8.03 10.28 0.54
C GLU A 72 -6.63 9.80 0.98
N GLU A 73 -5.79 10.69 1.52
CA GLU A 73 -4.39 10.39 1.90
C GLU A 73 -4.27 9.19 2.85
N ALA A 74 -5.25 9.02 3.75
CA ALA A 74 -5.26 7.92 4.73
C ALA A 74 -5.54 6.55 4.12
N THR A 75 -6.13 6.47 2.92
CA THR A 75 -6.62 5.22 2.32
C THR A 75 -6.05 4.97 0.91
N ALA A 76 -5.37 5.95 0.32
CA ALA A 76 -4.86 5.88 -1.05
C ALA A 76 -3.93 4.69 -1.31
N ASP A 77 -3.19 4.27 -0.29
CA ASP A 77 -2.21 3.18 -0.40
C ASP A 77 -2.81 1.78 -0.21
N ILE A 78 -4.05 1.69 0.27
CA ILE A 78 -4.70 0.39 0.44
C ILE A 78 -4.98 -0.20 -0.95
N PRO A 79 -4.44 -1.37 -1.28
CA PRO A 79 -4.67 -2.00 -2.57
C PRO A 79 -6.12 -2.46 -2.71
N ILE A 80 -6.68 -2.28 -3.90
CA ILE A 80 -8.06 -2.61 -4.25
C ILE A 80 -8.09 -3.62 -5.39
N ILE A 81 -8.79 -4.74 -5.19
CA ILE A 81 -9.15 -5.68 -6.25
C ILE A 81 -10.63 -5.54 -6.54
N MET A 82 -10.98 -5.18 -7.77
CA MET A 82 -12.39 -5.09 -8.18
C MET A 82 -12.95 -6.46 -8.51
N LEU A 83 -14.13 -6.77 -7.99
CA LEU A 83 -14.94 -7.93 -8.37
C LEU A 83 -15.98 -7.47 -9.40
N THR A 84 -16.02 -8.07 -10.58
CA THR A 84 -16.90 -7.61 -11.66
C THR A 84 -17.59 -8.75 -12.39
N ALA A 85 -18.88 -8.61 -12.68
CA ALA A 85 -19.61 -9.53 -13.54
C ALA A 85 -19.39 -9.25 -15.04
N LYS A 86 -18.77 -8.10 -15.40
CA LYS A 86 -18.65 -7.64 -16.79
C LYS A 86 -17.28 -7.94 -17.39
N VAL A 87 -17.31 -8.61 -18.54
CA VAL A 87 -16.14 -8.99 -19.33
C VAL A 87 -15.74 -7.90 -20.33
N GLU A 88 -16.54 -6.84 -20.48
CA GLU A 88 -16.31 -5.77 -21.46
C GLU A 88 -15.01 -5.01 -21.14
N GLU A 89 -14.19 -4.84 -22.15
CA GLU A 89 -12.85 -4.23 -22.07
C GLU A 89 -12.90 -2.80 -21.52
N ASP A 90 -13.93 -2.04 -21.87
CA ASP A 90 -14.14 -0.67 -21.39
C ASP A 90 -14.34 -0.59 -19.85
N ASN A 91 -14.99 -1.58 -19.25
CA ASN A 91 -15.19 -1.62 -17.80
C ASN A 91 -13.88 -1.95 -17.04
N LYS A 92 -13.03 -2.81 -17.62
CA LYS A 92 -11.71 -3.11 -17.04
C LYS A 92 -10.82 -1.86 -17.02
N ILE A 93 -10.85 -1.09 -18.12
CA ILE A 93 -10.11 0.18 -18.23
C ILE A 93 -10.63 1.18 -17.17
N GLN A 94 -11.95 1.33 -17.03
CA GLN A 94 -12.54 2.22 -16.03
C GLN A 94 -12.20 1.84 -14.58
N GLY A 95 -12.12 0.55 -14.26
CA GLY A 95 -11.72 0.08 -12.92
C GLY A 95 -10.26 0.40 -12.60
N LEU A 96 -9.37 0.17 -13.56
CA LEU A 96 -7.95 0.51 -13.43
C LEU A 96 -7.74 2.04 -13.38
N GLU A 97 -8.46 2.80 -14.21
CA GLU A 97 -8.46 4.27 -14.17
C GLU A 97 -9.05 4.84 -12.86
N ALA A 98 -9.91 4.08 -12.18
CA ALA A 98 -10.39 4.41 -10.84
C ALA A 98 -9.33 4.18 -9.74
N GLY A 99 -8.19 3.59 -10.09
CA GLY A 99 -7.08 3.32 -9.19
C GLY A 99 -7.08 1.92 -8.58
N ALA A 100 -7.88 0.97 -9.12
CA ALA A 100 -7.81 -0.43 -8.71
C ALA A 100 -6.46 -1.06 -9.13
N ASP A 101 -5.95 -1.95 -8.28
CA ASP A 101 -4.65 -2.63 -8.48
C ASP A 101 -4.78 -3.93 -9.29
N ASP A 102 -5.98 -4.54 -9.29
CA ASP A 102 -6.34 -5.70 -10.10
C ASP A 102 -7.88 -5.83 -10.20
N TYR A 103 -8.36 -6.77 -11.02
CA TYR A 103 -9.78 -7.13 -11.12
C TYR A 103 -9.95 -8.65 -11.25
N ILE A 104 -11.10 -9.14 -10.79
CA ILE A 104 -11.50 -10.54 -10.90
C ILE A 104 -12.90 -10.60 -11.49
N THR A 105 -13.10 -11.39 -12.53
CA THR A 105 -14.43 -11.55 -13.15
C THR A 105 -15.23 -12.63 -12.45
N LYS A 106 -16.48 -12.32 -12.07
CA LYS A 106 -17.47 -13.29 -11.58
C LYS A 106 -18.04 -14.12 -12.76
N PRO A 107 -18.16 -15.46 -12.64
CA PRO A 107 -17.80 -16.28 -11.50
C PRO A 107 -16.29 -16.59 -11.44
N PHE A 108 -15.70 -16.59 -10.26
CA PHE A 108 -14.29 -16.89 -10.03
C PHE A 108 -14.13 -18.10 -9.07
N SER A 109 -12.99 -18.76 -9.16
CA SER A 109 -12.66 -19.81 -8.21
C SER A 109 -11.98 -19.25 -6.95
N PRO A 110 -12.18 -19.86 -5.75
CA PRO A 110 -11.46 -19.49 -4.54
C PRO A 110 -9.93 -19.48 -4.73
N ARG A 111 -9.41 -20.41 -5.53
CA ARG A 111 -7.97 -20.49 -5.84
C ARG A 111 -7.48 -19.30 -6.66
N GLU A 112 -8.26 -18.86 -7.63
CA GLU A 112 -7.95 -17.66 -8.44
C GLU A 112 -7.94 -16.41 -7.56
N LEU A 113 -8.98 -16.24 -6.73
CA LEU A 113 -9.09 -15.11 -5.79
C LEU A 113 -7.83 -15.02 -4.90
N VAL A 114 -7.49 -16.11 -4.22
CA VAL A 114 -6.33 -16.15 -3.29
C VAL A 114 -5.01 -15.94 -4.05
N ALA A 115 -4.85 -16.47 -5.27
CA ALA A 115 -3.66 -16.26 -6.07
C ALA A 115 -3.48 -14.78 -6.46
N ARG A 116 -4.55 -14.10 -6.89
CA ARG A 116 -4.52 -12.67 -7.25
C ARG A 116 -4.29 -11.79 -6.02
N LEU A 117 -4.98 -12.08 -4.92
CA LEU A 117 -4.80 -11.41 -3.65
C LEU A 117 -3.33 -11.45 -3.20
N LYS A 118 -2.71 -12.63 -3.21
CA LYS A 118 -1.28 -12.80 -2.91
C LYS A 118 -0.39 -12.00 -3.88
N ALA A 119 -0.73 -11.97 -5.16
CA ALA A 119 0.02 -11.23 -6.16
C ALA A 119 -0.07 -9.71 -5.96
N VAL A 120 -1.24 -9.19 -5.59
CA VAL A 120 -1.46 -7.77 -5.30
C VAL A 120 -0.74 -7.38 -4.01
N LEU A 121 -0.93 -8.13 -2.92
CA LEU A 121 -0.23 -7.88 -1.66
C LEU A 121 1.29 -7.92 -1.81
N ARG A 122 1.83 -8.81 -2.65
CA ARG A 122 3.27 -8.86 -2.96
C ARG A 122 3.74 -7.63 -3.75
N ARG A 123 2.92 -7.07 -4.65
CA ARG A 123 3.26 -5.84 -5.40
C ARG A 123 3.16 -4.60 -4.51
N ALA A 124 2.19 -4.57 -3.61
CA ALA A 124 2.06 -3.53 -2.59
C ALA A 124 3.22 -3.58 -1.56
N THR A 125 3.83 -4.76 -1.40
CA THR A 125 5.07 -4.95 -0.63
C THR A 125 6.22 -5.13 -1.65
N PRO A 126 7.27 -4.31 -1.63
CA PRO A 126 8.40 -4.45 -2.56
C PRO A 126 8.95 -5.88 -2.56
N PRO A 127 9.32 -6.46 -3.72
CA PRO A 127 9.80 -7.82 -3.80
C PRO A 127 11.07 -8.01 -2.95
N GLY A 128 11.01 -8.93 -2.00
CA GLY A 128 12.14 -9.29 -1.13
C GLY A 128 12.05 -8.76 0.30
N VAL A 129 10.94 -8.15 0.72
CA VAL A 129 10.84 -7.48 2.01
C VAL A 129 9.72 -8.03 2.91
N ASP A 130 9.59 -9.35 2.98
CA ASP A 130 8.87 -10.01 4.09
C ASP A 130 9.78 -10.21 5.32
N SER A 131 11.09 -9.97 5.15
CA SER A 131 12.07 -10.03 6.23
C SER A 131 12.47 -8.62 6.66
N PRO A 132 12.76 -8.40 7.93
CA PRO A 132 13.32 -7.14 8.39
C PRO A 132 14.56 -6.74 7.59
N ILE A 133 14.62 -5.47 7.17
CA ILE A 133 15.78 -4.93 6.46
C ILE A 133 16.70 -4.31 7.51
N GLU A 134 17.91 -4.85 7.61
CA GLU A 134 18.90 -4.32 8.53
C GLU A 134 20.00 -3.61 7.77
N VAL A 135 20.23 -2.34 8.10
CA VAL A 135 21.29 -1.53 7.52
C VAL A 135 21.88 -0.61 8.57
N ASN A 136 23.17 -0.74 8.83
CA ASN A 136 23.94 0.14 9.72
C ASN A 136 23.32 0.33 11.12
N GLY A 137 22.66 -0.72 11.65
CA GLY A 137 22.03 -0.69 12.98
C GLY A 137 20.60 -0.14 12.98
N LEU A 138 20.03 0.18 11.81
CA LEU A 138 18.60 0.38 11.60
C LEU A 138 17.97 -0.92 11.17
N THR A 139 16.85 -1.29 11.79
CA THR A 139 16.01 -2.42 11.38
C THR A 139 14.64 -1.88 10.99
N LEU A 140 14.22 -2.13 9.76
CA LEU A 140 12.89 -1.82 9.26
C LEU A 140 12.14 -3.14 9.13
N ASP A 141 11.06 -3.29 9.90
CA ASP A 141 10.14 -4.43 9.84
C ASP A 141 8.95 -4.06 8.94
N PRO A 142 8.88 -4.61 7.73
CA PRO A 142 7.81 -4.27 6.78
C PRO A 142 6.47 -4.87 7.16
N ILE A 143 6.43 -5.97 7.92
CA ILE A 143 5.19 -6.61 8.37
C ILE A 143 4.60 -5.83 9.54
N GLY A 144 5.44 -5.47 10.53
CA GLY A 144 5.02 -4.72 11.70
C GLY A 144 4.94 -3.21 11.48
N HIS A 145 5.28 -2.69 10.28
CA HIS A 145 5.40 -1.26 9.98
C HIS A 145 6.21 -0.50 11.05
N ARG A 146 7.33 -1.09 11.48
CA ARG A 146 8.16 -0.56 12.56
C ARG A 146 9.58 -0.29 12.09
N VAL A 147 10.16 0.76 12.66
CA VAL A 147 11.57 1.04 12.49
C VAL A 147 12.21 1.06 13.88
N THR A 148 13.27 0.32 14.05
CA THR A 148 14.03 0.24 15.30
C THR A 148 15.50 0.50 15.07
N SER A 149 16.17 0.95 16.11
CA SER A 149 17.61 1.12 16.16
C SER A 149 18.16 0.49 17.46
N ALA A 150 19.47 0.50 17.63
CA ALA A 150 20.07 0.08 18.90
C ALA A 150 19.59 0.89 20.12
N GLU A 151 19.04 2.08 19.90
CA GLU A 151 18.53 2.98 20.96
C GLU A 151 17.02 2.82 21.21
N GLY A 152 16.33 1.99 20.40
CA GLY A 152 14.90 1.70 20.53
C GLY A 152 14.11 1.98 19.26
N ALA A 153 12.78 2.06 19.41
CA ALA A 153 11.87 2.30 18.30
C ALA A 153 11.96 3.77 17.82
N LEU A 154 11.95 3.94 16.49
CA LEU A 154 11.89 5.25 15.84
C LEU A 154 10.47 5.51 15.36
N THR A 155 9.91 6.66 15.74
CA THR A 155 8.56 7.07 15.32
C THR A 155 8.66 8.01 14.13
N MET A 156 7.93 7.68 13.05
CA MET A 156 7.87 8.50 11.84
C MET A 156 6.49 8.38 11.18
N GLY A 157 6.16 9.34 10.32
CA GLY A 157 4.91 9.32 9.57
C GLY A 157 4.91 8.24 8.47
N PRO A 158 3.73 7.90 7.92
CA PRO A 158 3.60 6.86 6.88
C PRO A 158 4.46 7.15 5.64
N THR A 159 4.54 8.39 5.22
CA THR A 159 5.35 8.81 4.06
C THR A 159 6.85 8.71 4.33
N GLU A 160 7.30 9.11 5.53
CA GLU A 160 8.69 8.96 5.95
C GLU A 160 9.08 7.49 6.04
N TYR A 161 8.17 6.63 6.52
CA TYR A 161 8.38 5.19 6.56
C TYR A 161 8.56 4.61 5.14
N ARG A 162 7.68 4.95 4.20
CA ARG A 162 7.78 4.52 2.79
C ARG A 162 9.07 5.00 2.12
N LEU A 163 9.44 6.26 2.36
CA LEU A 163 10.73 6.80 1.88
C LEU A 163 11.90 6.02 2.42
N LEU A 164 11.92 5.73 3.73
CA LEU A 164 13.00 4.96 4.35
C LEU A 164 13.05 3.53 3.78
N GLN A 165 11.91 2.86 3.65
CA GLN A 165 11.82 1.52 3.07
C GLN A 165 12.34 1.52 1.63
N PHE A 166 11.92 2.48 0.81
CA PHE A 166 12.40 2.61 -0.55
C PHE A 166 13.93 2.81 -0.59
N PHE A 167 14.46 3.68 0.25
CA PHE A 167 15.90 3.93 0.31
C PHE A 167 16.70 2.74 0.82
N MET A 168 16.25 2.05 1.86
CA MET A 168 16.94 0.88 2.40
C MET A 168 16.95 -0.30 1.43
N THR A 169 15.94 -0.41 0.55
CA THR A 169 15.89 -1.42 -0.51
C THR A 169 16.68 -1.03 -1.77
N HIS A 170 17.03 0.25 -1.93
CA HIS A 170 17.73 0.78 -3.12
C HIS A 170 18.98 1.57 -2.75
N GLN A 171 19.83 0.96 -1.93
CA GLN A 171 21.04 1.59 -1.42
C GLN A 171 22.00 2.02 -2.55
N GLU A 172 22.81 3.05 -2.25
CA GLU A 172 23.88 3.58 -3.10
C GLU A 172 23.41 4.20 -4.44
N ARG A 173 22.11 4.18 -4.74
CA ARG A 173 21.55 4.75 -5.95
C ARG A 173 21.00 6.14 -5.70
N VAL A 174 21.30 7.08 -6.61
CA VAL A 174 20.77 8.44 -6.57
C VAL A 174 19.43 8.48 -7.28
N TYR A 175 18.44 9.10 -6.65
CA TYR A 175 17.11 9.33 -7.19
C TYR A 175 16.79 10.82 -7.26
N THR A 176 16.25 11.25 -8.39
CA THR A 176 15.72 12.62 -8.52
C THR A 176 14.46 12.79 -7.71
N ARG A 177 14.05 14.04 -7.46
CA ARG A 177 12.78 14.34 -6.77
C ARG A 177 11.58 13.77 -7.50
N SER A 178 11.54 13.91 -8.81
CA SER A 178 10.50 13.33 -9.68
C SER A 178 10.43 11.81 -9.51
N GLN A 179 11.56 11.11 -9.60
CA GLN A 179 11.62 9.66 -9.40
C GLN A 179 11.15 9.23 -8.00
N LEU A 180 11.53 9.95 -6.94
CA LEU A 180 11.05 9.66 -5.59
C LEU A 180 9.54 9.89 -5.46
N LEU A 181 9.02 10.94 -6.09
CA LEU A 181 7.58 11.20 -6.16
C LEU A 181 6.85 10.01 -6.80
N ASP A 182 7.28 9.58 -7.97
CA ASP A 182 6.66 8.48 -8.71
C ASP A 182 6.71 7.15 -7.92
N GLN A 183 7.83 6.87 -7.25
CA GLN A 183 8.05 5.60 -6.55
C GLN A 183 7.39 5.53 -5.16
N VAL A 184 7.30 6.65 -4.45
CA VAL A 184 6.85 6.68 -3.06
C VAL A 184 5.41 7.21 -2.93
N TRP A 185 4.99 8.13 -3.80
CA TRP A 185 3.62 8.69 -3.79
C TRP A 185 2.71 8.10 -4.88
N GLY A 186 3.30 7.46 -5.91
CA GLY A 186 2.55 6.94 -7.06
C GLY A 186 2.37 7.99 -8.17
N GLY A 187 2.36 7.54 -9.44
CA GLY A 187 2.42 8.41 -10.63
C GLY A 187 1.20 9.30 -10.90
N ASN A 188 0.15 9.29 -10.05
CA ASN A 188 -1.07 10.08 -10.26
C ASN A 188 -1.29 11.19 -9.22
N VAL A 189 -0.28 11.52 -8.41
CA VAL A 189 -0.41 12.54 -7.38
C VAL A 189 0.12 13.88 -7.90
N TYR A 190 -0.76 14.89 -8.00
CA TYR A 190 -0.39 16.28 -8.27
C TYR A 190 0.28 16.90 -7.02
N VAL A 191 1.48 16.46 -6.71
CA VAL A 191 2.29 16.98 -5.60
C VAL A 191 3.54 17.61 -6.19
N GLU A 192 3.88 18.82 -5.74
CA GLU A 192 5.09 19.49 -6.18
C GLU A 192 6.35 18.76 -5.71
N GLU A 193 7.39 18.73 -6.52
CA GLU A 193 8.70 18.11 -6.20
C GLU A 193 9.29 18.61 -4.87
N ARG A 194 8.97 19.83 -4.45
CA ARG A 194 9.36 20.41 -3.16
C ARG A 194 8.80 19.64 -1.94
N THR A 195 7.71 18.91 -2.13
CA THR A 195 7.14 18.05 -1.07
C THR A 195 8.13 16.97 -0.66
N VAL A 196 8.90 16.43 -1.61
CA VAL A 196 9.97 15.46 -1.31
C VAL A 196 10.97 16.04 -0.32
N ASP A 197 11.40 17.30 -0.50
CA ASP A 197 12.38 17.94 0.38
C ASP A 197 11.86 18.06 1.83
N VAL A 198 10.58 18.33 1.99
CA VAL A 198 9.92 18.41 3.31
C VAL A 198 9.94 17.05 4.00
N HIS A 199 9.56 15.99 3.27
CA HIS A 199 9.54 14.63 3.83
C HIS A 199 10.95 14.07 4.07
N ILE A 200 11.92 14.39 3.23
CA ILE A 200 13.35 14.09 3.50
C ILE A 200 13.82 14.75 4.80
N ARG A 201 13.47 16.02 5.02
CA ARG A 201 13.84 16.72 6.27
C ARG A 201 13.17 16.06 7.48
N ARG A 202 11.90 15.69 7.38
CA ARG A 202 11.16 15.00 8.44
C ARG A 202 11.73 13.61 8.70
N LEU A 203 12.08 12.87 7.66
CA LEU A 203 12.74 11.56 7.76
C LEU A 203 14.08 11.68 8.49
N ARG A 204 14.95 12.61 8.10
CA ARG A 204 16.21 12.85 8.80
C ARG A 204 15.99 13.16 10.28
N LYS A 205 15.02 14.03 10.59
CA LYS A 205 14.67 14.35 11.98
C LYS A 205 14.18 13.11 12.74
N ALA A 206 13.40 12.23 12.13
CA ALA A 206 12.93 11.00 12.75
C ALA A 206 14.04 9.97 12.96
N LEU A 207 15.04 9.95 12.08
CA LEU A 207 16.23 9.10 12.19
C LEU A 207 17.20 9.58 13.28
N GLY A 208 17.14 10.87 13.63
CA GLY A 208 18.04 11.48 14.62
C GLY A 208 19.49 11.62 14.14
N ASP A 209 20.31 12.33 14.92
CA ASP A 209 21.68 12.72 14.55
C ASP A 209 22.60 11.52 14.24
N LYS A 210 22.26 10.35 14.75
CA LYS A 210 23.03 9.12 14.55
C LYS A 210 22.86 8.52 13.16
N TYR A 211 21.68 8.68 12.53
CA TYR A 211 21.31 7.99 11.29
C TYR A 211 20.88 8.94 10.16
N ASP A 212 20.72 10.24 10.42
CA ASP A 212 20.29 11.23 9.42
C ASP A 212 21.27 11.33 8.24
N HIS A 213 22.57 11.13 8.51
CA HIS A 213 23.64 11.14 7.52
C HIS A 213 23.53 10.03 6.46
N LEU A 214 22.74 8.97 6.73
CA LEU A 214 22.47 7.91 5.75
C LEU A 214 21.64 8.41 4.56
N ILE A 215 20.82 9.44 4.78
CA ILE A 215 20.07 10.09 3.71
C ILE A 215 20.90 11.25 3.17
N GLN A 216 21.64 11.02 2.12
CA GLN A 216 22.56 12.00 1.54
C GLN A 216 21.89 12.85 0.46
N THR A 217 22.22 14.15 0.44
CA THR A 217 21.82 15.04 -0.65
C THR A 217 22.90 15.07 -1.72
N VAL A 218 22.54 14.69 -2.95
CA VAL A 218 23.42 14.85 -4.12
C VAL A 218 23.02 16.14 -4.81
N ARG A 219 23.86 17.17 -4.64
CA ARG A 219 23.59 18.53 -5.15
C ARG A 219 23.30 18.51 -6.66
N GLY A 220 22.25 19.19 -7.06
CA GLY A 220 21.83 19.28 -8.46
C GLY A 220 21.09 18.03 -9.00
N THR A 221 21.04 16.91 -8.25
CA THR A 221 20.43 15.66 -8.70
C THR A 221 19.26 15.24 -7.83
N GLY A 222 19.48 15.02 -6.52
CA GLY A 222 18.43 14.50 -5.64
C GLY A 222 18.96 13.90 -4.36
N TYR A 223 18.54 12.67 -4.03
CA TYR A 223 18.85 12.01 -2.77
C TYR A 223 19.28 10.56 -2.97
N ARG A 224 20.06 10.05 -2.04
CA ARG A 224 20.42 8.62 -1.95
C ARG A 224 20.50 8.18 -0.50
N PHE A 225 20.34 6.89 -0.27
CA PHE A 225 20.71 6.22 0.97
C PHE A 225 22.09 5.59 0.79
N SER A 226 23.00 5.92 1.69
CA SER A 226 24.36 5.39 1.63
C SER A 226 24.94 5.22 3.04
N THR A 227 25.60 4.10 3.26
CA THR A 227 26.38 3.82 4.47
C THR A 227 27.81 4.33 4.36
N ARG A 228 28.22 4.82 3.19
CA ARG A 228 29.56 5.39 2.96
C ARG A 228 29.56 6.86 3.36
N ALA A 229 30.61 7.27 4.04
CA ALA A 229 30.84 8.69 4.32
C ALA A 229 30.99 9.49 3.01
N VAL A 230 30.49 10.73 2.99
CA VAL A 230 30.63 11.67 1.86
C VAL A 230 32.02 12.26 1.88
#